data_c8c23bb6ce40a911fa376da3b1c6417b
#
_entry.id   c8c23bb6ce40a911fa376da3b1c6417b
#
_cell.length_a   1.000
_cell.length_b   1.000
_cell.length_c   1.000
_cell.angle_alpha   90.00
_cell.angle_beta   90.00
_cell.angle_gamma   90.00
#
_symmetry.space_group_name_H-M   'P 1'
#
loop_
_entity.id
_entity.type
_entity.pdbx_description
1 polymer ?
#
loop_
_entity_poly.entity_id
_entity_poly.type
_entity_poly.pdbx_seq_one_letter_code
_entity_poly.pdbx_strand_id
1 'polypeptide(L)'
;KGIVGKSHSRQYDLTFAQRLNWRQTYGQHNIDLMIGHEYFKNRNYYLSGSKSNMSSQGNKELDGAINVQSTGSYQSEYNTESWMARAMYDYADRYFAYGSIMRQGSSAFHPDHRWGTFWSASAGWMLSKENWFNAKWVDELKLKASYGENGNDQGMRYSYYYTGRYGISNSNGNIALTPSTTKGNEELTWEKNSKF
;
A
#
# COMPACT_ATOMS: atom_id res chain seq x y z
N LYS A 1 -13.02 24.10 -37.61
CA LYS A 1 -11.67 23.71 -37.09
C LYS A 1 -11.87 23.16 -35.66
N GLY A 2 -12.11 21.86 -35.55
CA GLY A 2 -12.31 21.19 -34.27
C GLY A 2 -11.05 20.47 -33.82
N ILE A 3 -11.02 20.07 -32.54
CA ILE A 3 -10.02 19.20 -31.93
C ILE A 3 -10.72 17.93 -31.50
N VAL A 4 -10.10 16.78 -31.74
CA VAL A 4 -10.50 15.48 -31.24
C VAL A 4 -9.38 14.91 -30.36
N GLY A 5 -9.72 14.43 -29.17
CA GLY A 5 -8.82 13.77 -28.27
C GLY A 5 -9.36 12.41 -27.84
N LYS A 6 -8.49 11.44 -27.71
CA LYS A 6 -8.80 10.12 -27.16
C LYS A 6 -7.76 9.73 -26.14
N SER A 7 -8.20 9.07 -25.08
CA SER A 7 -7.34 8.46 -24.08
C SER A 7 -7.84 7.07 -23.73
N HIS A 8 -6.92 6.20 -23.39
CA HIS A 8 -7.19 4.88 -22.86
C HIS A 8 -6.35 4.65 -21.61
N SER A 9 -7.00 4.19 -20.55
CA SER A 9 -6.34 3.80 -19.30
C SER A 9 -6.71 2.36 -18.99
N ARG A 10 -5.73 1.59 -18.58
CA ARG A 10 -5.92 0.20 -18.16
C ARG A 10 -5.14 -0.08 -16.90
N GLN A 11 -5.83 -0.57 -15.88
CA GLN A 11 -5.25 -0.96 -14.60
C GLN A 11 -5.41 -2.45 -14.37
N TYR A 12 -4.37 -3.06 -13.84
CA TYR A 12 -4.36 -4.45 -13.38
C TYR A 12 -3.92 -4.48 -11.93
N ASP A 13 -4.73 -5.14 -11.11
CA ASP A 13 -4.43 -5.43 -9.72
C ASP A 13 -4.34 -6.95 -9.53
N LEU A 14 -3.24 -7.41 -8.96
CA LEU A 14 -3.03 -8.79 -8.59
C LEU A 14 -2.71 -8.84 -7.10
N THR A 15 -3.49 -9.60 -6.36
CA THR A 15 -3.21 -9.94 -4.97
C THR A 15 -3.06 -11.45 -4.85
N PHE A 16 -1.93 -11.87 -4.30
CA PHE A 16 -1.67 -13.26 -3.95
C PHE A 16 -1.42 -13.35 -2.45
N ALA A 17 -2.31 -14.03 -1.74
CA ALA A 17 -2.25 -14.11 -0.28
C ALA A 17 -2.38 -15.56 0.18
N GLN A 18 -1.54 -15.92 1.15
CA GLN A 18 -1.53 -17.22 1.82
C GLN A 18 -1.57 -17.01 3.32
N ARG A 19 -2.41 -17.77 4.02
CA ARG A 19 -2.53 -17.70 5.46
C ARG A 19 -2.65 -19.09 6.03
N LEU A 20 -1.85 -19.36 7.07
CA LEU A 20 -1.96 -20.57 7.88
C LEU A 20 -2.40 -20.15 9.29
N ASN A 21 -3.49 -20.74 9.75
CA ASN A 21 -4.02 -20.52 11.08
C ASN A 21 -3.96 -21.81 11.86
N TRP A 22 -3.52 -21.72 13.10
CA TRP A 22 -3.55 -22.82 14.05
C TRP A 22 -4.22 -22.32 15.33
N ARG A 23 -5.26 -23.07 15.77
CA ARG A 23 -6.00 -22.77 16.98
C ARG A 23 -6.11 -24.01 17.81
N GLN A 24 -5.83 -23.88 19.11
CA GLN A 24 -5.88 -24.96 20.05
C GLN A 24 -6.35 -24.48 21.42
N THR A 25 -7.14 -25.34 22.09
CA THR A 25 -7.59 -25.14 23.45
C THR A 25 -7.05 -26.27 24.33
N TYR A 26 -6.38 -25.92 25.42
CA TYR A 26 -5.87 -26.82 26.44
C TYR A 26 -6.45 -26.41 27.80
N GLY A 27 -7.54 -27.06 28.23
CA GLY A 27 -8.24 -26.66 29.46
C GLY A 27 -8.76 -25.24 29.38
N GLN A 28 -8.20 -24.33 30.17
CA GLN A 28 -8.55 -22.91 30.19
C GLN A 28 -7.65 -22.03 29.30
N HIS A 29 -6.71 -22.61 28.57
CA HIS A 29 -5.78 -21.92 27.70
C HIS A 29 -6.27 -21.99 26.26
N ASN A 30 -6.53 -20.85 25.64
CA ASN A 30 -6.84 -20.74 24.23
C ASN A 30 -5.68 -20.05 23.51
N ILE A 31 -5.19 -20.68 22.45
CA ILE A 31 -4.09 -20.17 21.64
C ILE A 31 -4.53 -20.08 20.18
N ASP A 32 -4.32 -18.94 19.56
CA ASP A 32 -4.58 -18.71 18.13
C ASP A 32 -3.32 -18.12 17.51
N LEU A 33 -2.71 -18.84 16.58
CA LEU A 33 -1.54 -18.42 15.84
C LEU A 33 -1.86 -18.27 14.37
N MET A 34 -1.32 -17.26 13.74
CA MET A 34 -1.43 -17.05 12.30
C MET A 34 -0.09 -16.62 11.74
N ILE A 35 0.30 -17.22 10.62
CA ILE A 35 1.35 -16.73 9.75
C ILE A 35 0.76 -16.48 8.37
N GLY A 36 1.26 -15.45 7.69
CA GLY A 36 0.76 -15.08 6.38
C GLY A 36 1.84 -14.44 5.52
N HIS A 37 1.61 -14.58 4.23
CA HIS A 37 2.36 -13.90 3.19
C HIS A 37 1.36 -13.28 2.22
N GLU A 38 1.62 -12.04 1.80
CA GLU A 38 0.82 -11.35 0.80
C GLU A 38 1.75 -10.62 -0.17
N TYR A 39 1.48 -10.81 -1.45
CA TYR A 39 2.09 -10.06 -2.54
C TYR A 39 1.00 -9.30 -3.28
N PHE A 40 1.17 -7.99 -3.42
CA PHE A 40 0.30 -7.12 -4.18
C PHE A 40 1.07 -6.48 -5.32
N LYS A 41 0.45 -6.44 -6.49
CA LYS A 41 0.97 -5.79 -7.69
C LYS A 41 -0.13 -4.97 -8.35
N ASN A 42 0.16 -3.69 -8.55
CA ASN A 42 -0.65 -2.79 -9.36
C ASN A 42 0.15 -2.33 -10.57
N ARG A 43 -0.47 -2.32 -11.74
CA ARG A 43 0.14 -1.83 -12.98
C ARG A 43 -0.87 -0.99 -13.74
N ASN A 44 -0.48 0.24 -14.06
CA ASN A 44 -1.27 1.18 -14.82
C ASN A 44 -0.62 1.46 -16.17
N TYR A 45 -1.43 1.44 -17.22
CA TYR A 45 -1.08 1.87 -18.56
C TYR A 45 -1.94 3.05 -18.94
N TYR A 46 -1.34 4.06 -19.52
CA TYR A 46 -2.02 5.22 -20.06
C TYR A 46 -1.52 5.55 -21.44
N LEU A 47 -2.46 5.83 -22.34
CA LEU A 47 -2.22 6.28 -23.71
C LEU A 47 -3.19 7.41 -24.03
N SER A 48 -2.71 8.48 -24.63
CA SER A 48 -3.55 9.56 -25.13
C SER A 48 -3.03 10.13 -26.44
N GLY A 49 -3.95 10.68 -27.21
CA GLY A 49 -3.64 11.41 -28.43
C GLY A 49 -4.68 12.46 -28.70
N SER A 50 -4.24 13.57 -29.29
CA SER A 50 -5.15 14.60 -29.79
C SER A 50 -4.69 15.15 -31.14
N LYS A 51 -5.67 15.43 -31.99
CA LYS A 51 -5.46 16.04 -33.30
C LYS A 51 -6.45 17.19 -33.55
N SER A 52 -6.03 18.14 -34.34
CA SER A 52 -6.87 19.27 -34.79
C SER A 52 -7.06 19.23 -36.32
N ASN A 53 -7.87 20.15 -36.81
CA ASN A 53 -8.26 20.25 -38.21
C ASN A 53 -9.05 19.04 -38.68
N MET A 54 -10.21 18.85 -38.02
CA MET A 54 -11.13 17.74 -38.33
C MET A 54 -11.75 17.89 -39.74
N SER A 55 -11.87 16.78 -40.42
CA SER A 55 -12.53 16.70 -41.75
C SER A 55 -14.05 16.93 -41.64
N SER A 56 -14.66 16.53 -40.52
CA SER A 56 -16.08 16.69 -40.21
C SER A 56 -16.29 16.79 -38.73
N GLN A 57 -17.27 17.61 -38.30
CA GLN A 57 -17.65 17.74 -36.89
C GLN A 57 -18.32 16.46 -36.31
N GLY A 58 -18.83 15.61 -37.20
CA GLY A 58 -19.46 14.34 -36.81
C GLY A 58 -18.46 13.20 -36.57
N ASN A 59 -17.23 13.30 -37.08
CA ASN A 59 -16.21 12.28 -36.92
C ASN A 59 -15.45 12.49 -35.61
N LYS A 60 -15.60 11.55 -34.68
CA LYS A 60 -14.97 11.59 -33.34
C LYS A 60 -13.69 10.72 -33.29
N GLU A 61 -13.18 10.28 -34.42
CA GLU A 61 -11.97 9.44 -34.50
C GLU A 61 -10.73 10.30 -34.81
N LEU A 62 -9.57 9.88 -34.27
CA LEU A 62 -8.30 10.60 -34.50
C LEU A 62 -7.91 10.63 -35.96
N ASP A 63 -8.28 9.60 -36.73
CA ASP A 63 -8.01 9.53 -38.19
C ASP A 63 -8.84 10.52 -39.00
N GLY A 64 -9.90 11.06 -38.40
CA GLY A 64 -10.70 12.15 -39.00
C GLY A 64 -10.07 13.54 -38.89
N ALA A 65 -8.87 13.68 -38.30
CA ALA A 65 -8.16 14.94 -38.13
C ALA A 65 -6.71 14.82 -38.60
N ILE A 66 -6.13 15.93 -39.08
CA ILE A 66 -4.84 15.93 -39.79
C ILE A 66 -3.69 16.31 -38.85
N ASN A 67 -3.81 17.39 -38.08
CA ASN A 67 -2.69 17.96 -37.32
C ASN A 67 -2.57 17.32 -35.95
N VAL A 68 -1.46 16.63 -35.68
CA VAL A 68 -1.16 16.12 -34.33
C VAL A 68 -0.89 17.29 -33.38
N GLN A 69 -1.64 17.33 -32.27
CA GLN A 69 -1.48 18.33 -31.19
C GLN A 69 -0.67 17.75 -30.04
N SER A 70 -1.00 16.55 -29.62
CA SER A 70 -0.28 15.86 -28.56
C SER A 70 -0.40 14.35 -28.69
N THR A 71 0.63 13.66 -28.24
CA THR A 71 0.62 12.22 -28.00
C THR A 71 1.34 11.98 -26.67
N GLY A 72 0.88 11.02 -25.89
CA GLY A 72 1.53 10.68 -24.63
C GLY A 72 1.17 9.28 -24.19
N SER A 73 2.15 8.61 -23.59
CA SER A 73 1.91 7.33 -22.95
C SER A 73 2.85 7.16 -21.77
N TYR A 74 2.39 6.47 -20.76
CA TYR A 74 3.24 6.05 -19.64
C TYR A 74 2.74 4.76 -19.05
N GLN A 75 3.63 4.09 -18.35
CA GLN A 75 3.34 2.95 -17.52
C GLN A 75 3.86 3.24 -16.11
N SER A 76 3.07 2.89 -15.11
CA SER A 76 3.50 2.90 -13.71
C SER A 76 3.20 1.57 -13.06
N GLU A 77 4.06 1.18 -12.13
CA GLU A 77 3.93 -0.07 -11.38
C GLU A 77 4.17 0.21 -9.89
N TYR A 78 3.39 -0.45 -9.04
CA TYR A 78 3.53 -0.41 -7.60
C TYR A 78 3.33 -1.80 -7.03
N ASN A 79 4.30 -2.28 -6.28
CA ASN A 79 4.28 -3.62 -5.70
C ASN A 79 4.56 -3.55 -4.21
N THR A 80 3.89 -4.41 -3.44
CA THR A 80 4.22 -4.65 -2.05
C THR A 80 4.32 -6.14 -1.77
N GLU A 81 5.17 -6.50 -0.84
CA GLU A 81 5.28 -7.86 -0.30
C GLU A 81 5.30 -7.79 1.21
N SER A 82 4.49 -8.61 1.87
CA SER A 82 4.31 -8.60 3.31
C SER A 82 4.39 -10.00 3.89
N TRP A 83 5.16 -10.14 4.95
CA TRP A 83 5.20 -11.32 5.83
C TRP A 83 4.64 -10.93 7.17
N MET A 84 3.69 -11.70 7.68
CA MET A 84 3.01 -11.37 8.93
C MET A 84 2.90 -12.59 9.84
N ALA A 85 3.02 -12.35 11.14
CA ALA A 85 2.72 -13.32 12.17
C ALA A 85 1.87 -12.66 13.27
N ARG A 86 0.95 -13.42 13.82
CA ARG A 86 0.07 -13.00 14.91
C ARG A 86 -0.08 -14.12 15.91
N ALA A 87 -0.04 -13.78 17.18
CA ALA A 87 -0.36 -14.67 18.28
C ALA A 87 -1.43 -14.04 19.16
N MET A 88 -2.44 -14.81 19.51
CA MET A 88 -3.46 -14.46 20.49
C MET A 88 -3.48 -15.54 21.55
N TYR A 89 -3.53 -15.11 22.78
CA TYR A 89 -3.62 -16.00 23.94
C TYR A 89 -4.73 -15.51 24.86
N ASP A 90 -5.52 -16.43 25.30
CA ASP A 90 -6.55 -16.24 26.30
C ASP A 90 -6.42 -17.29 27.42
N TYR A 91 -6.53 -16.86 28.66
CA TYR A 91 -6.57 -17.74 29.80
C TYR A 91 -7.87 -17.52 30.58
N ALA A 92 -8.70 -18.57 30.63
CA ALA A 92 -9.95 -18.63 31.40
C ALA A 92 -10.95 -17.50 31.04
N ASP A 93 -10.88 -16.93 29.83
CA ASP A 93 -11.60 -15.73 29.42
C ASP A 93 -11.38 -14.51 30.36
N ARG A 94 -10.27 -14.48 31.07
CA ARG A 94 -9.91 -13.40 32.01
C ARG A 94 -8.73 -12.60 31.57
N TYR A 95 -7.66 -13.27 31.13
CA TYR A 95 -6.40 -12.65 30.73
C TYR A 95 -6.19 -12.85 29.26
N PHE A 96 -6.00 -11.75 28.57
CA PHE A 96 -5.83 -11.73 27.12
C PHE A 96 -4.48 -11.13 26.77
N ALA A 97 -3.74 -11.77 25.88
CA ALA A 97 -2.53 -11.24 25.29
C ALA A 97 -2.60 -11.34 23.78
N TYR A 98 -2.10 -10.32 23.10
CA TYR A 98 -2.01 -10.27 21.65
C TYR A 98 -0.66 -9.72 21.27
N GLY A 99 -0.06 -10.33 20.24
CA GLY A 99 1.14 -9.82 19.60
C GLY A 99 1.06 -10.01 18.10
N SER A 100 1.53 -9.05 17.35
CA SER A 100 1.70 -9.17 15.90
C SER A 100 3.00 -8.54 15.45
N ILE A 101 3.57 -9.09 14.38
CA ILE A 101 4.71 -8.54 13.68
C ILE A 101 4.43 -8.65 12.19
N MET A 102 4.80 -7.60 11.46
CA MET A 102 4.70 -7.55 10.01
C MET A 102 6.01 -6.98 9.45
N ARG A 103 6.57 -7.66 8.45
CA ARG A 103 7.67 -7.15 7.64
C ARG A 103 7.14 -6.92 6.24
N GLN A 104 7.16 -5.66 5.79
CA GLN A 104 6.60 -5.24 4.50
C GLN A 104 7.65 -4.52 3.67
N GLY A 105 7.75 -4.92 2.40
CA GLY A 105 8.53 -4.24 1.37
C GLY A 105 7.61 -3.47 0.42
N SER A 106 8.05 -2.28 0.00
CA SER A 106 7.35 -1.46 -0.99
C SER A 106 8.29 -1.05 -2.12
N SER A 107 7.80 -1.17 -3.36
CA SER A 107 8.54 -0.71 -4.54
C SER A 107 8.65 0.81 -4.65
N ALA A 108 7.98 1.55 -3.77
CA ALA A 108 8.10 3.01 -3.67
C ALA A 108 9.49 3.46 -3.19
N PHE A 109 10.25 2.57 -2.56
CA PHE A 109 11.55 2.84 -1.96
C PHE A 109 12.69 2.11 -2.68
N HIS A 110 13.91 2.63 -2.50
CA HIS A 110 15.12 1.99 -3.01
C HIS A 110 15.26 0.54 -2.49
N PRO A 111 15.81 -0.40 -3.26
CA PRO A 111 15.97 -1.81 -2.85
C PRO A 111 16.54 -2.01 -1.45
N ASP A 112 17.51 -1.21 -1.05
CA ASP A 112 18.19 -1.32 0.24
C ASP A 112 17.35 -0.76 1.42
N HIS A 113 16.35 0.09 1.14
CA HIS A 113 15.54 0.77 2.16
C HIS A 113 14.03 0.46 2.09
N ARG A 114 13.63 -0.50 1.24
CA ARG A 114 12.22 -0.81 0.97
C ARG A 114 11.50 -1.59 2.07
N TRP A 115 12.25 -2.26 2.97
CA TRP A 115 11.68 -3.14 3.97
C TRP A 115 11.48 -2.43 5.30
N GLY A 116 10.22 -2.36 5.76
CA GLY A 116 9.84 -1.92 7.10
C GLY A 116 9.41 -3.10 7.96
N THR A 117 9.68 -3.02 9.26
CA THR A 117 9.17 -3.97 10.25
C THR A 117 8.31 -3.21 11.24
N PHE A 118 7.08 -3.69 11.46
CA PHE A 118 6.06 -3.10 12.30
C PHE A 118 5.55 -4.15 13.26
N TRP A 119 5.24 -3.76 14.48
CA TRP A 119 4.75 -4.69 15.48
C TRP A 119 3.68 -4.05 16.36
N SER A 120 2.86 -4.88 16.97
CA SER A 120 1.93 -4.43 17.98
C SER A 120 1.79 -5.47 19.08
N ALA A 121 1.52 -4.99 20.29
CA ALA A 121 1.21 -5.82 21.42
C ALA A 121 0.05 -5.23 22.20
N SER A 122 -0.80 -6.09 22.76
CA SER A 122 -1.85 -5.66 23.67
C SER A 122 -2.11 -6.70 24.75
N ALA A 123 -2.56 -6.22 25.89
CA ALA A 123 -3.02 -7.05 27.00
C ALA A 123 -4.41 -6.61 27.45
N GLY A 124 -5.19 -7.55 27.92
CA GLY A 124 -6.51 -7.31 28.46
C GLY A 124 -6.75 -8.12 29.72
N TRP A 125 -7.47 -7.53 30.67
CA TRP A 125 -7.85 -8.18 31.90
C TRP A 125 -9.34 -7.97 32.20
N MET A 126 -10.08 -9.07 32.28
CA MET A 126 -11.50 -9.08 32.61
C MET A 126 -11.69 -9.08 34.13
N LEU A 127 -11.70 -7.89 34.72
CA LEU A 127 -11.84 -7.71 36.16
C LEU A 127 -13.16 -8.29 36.70
N SER A 128 -14.23 -8.17 35.95
CA SER A 128 -15.54 -8.68 36.35
C SER A 128 -15.61 -10.21 36.51
N LYS A 129 -14.62 -10.94 35.96
CA LYS A 129 -14.53 -12.41 36.13
C LYS A 129 -13.64 -12.84 37.33
N GLU A 130 -13.09 -11.89 38.07
CA GLU A 130 -12.29 -12.21 39.22
C GLU A 130 -13.14 -12.56 40.45
N ASN A 131 -12.69 -13.52 41.24
CA ASN A 131 -13.45 -14.03 42.41
C ASN A 131 -13.69 -12.96 43.49
N TRP A 132 -12.86 -11.93 43.53
CA TRP A 132 -12.98 -10.82 44.49
C TRP A 132 -13.88 -9.69 43.96
N PHE A 133 -14.26 -9.68 42.66
CA PHE A 133 -15.10 -8.65 42.07
C PHE A 133 -16.59 -8.92 42.40
N ASN A 134 -17.18 -8.07 43.22
CA ASN A 134 -18.56 -8.28 43.69
C ASN A 134 -19.48 -7.07 43.50
N ALA A 135 -19.28 -6.34 42.40
CA ALA A 135 -20.12 -5.19 42.08
C ALA A 135 -21.32 -5.64 41.22
N LYS A 136 -22.46 -5.93 41.85
CA LYS A 136 -23.67 -6.47 41.17
C LYS A 136 -24.30 -5.56 40.11
N TRP A 137 -23.93 -4.30 40.09
CA TRP A 137 -24.41 -3.30 39.12
C TRP A 137 -23.52 -3.19 37.88
N VAL A 138 -22.40 -3.93 37.83
CA VAL A 138 -21.47 -3.96 36.69
C VAL A 138 -21.54 -5.34 36.05
N ASP A 139 -22.02 -5.41 34.82
CA ASP A 139 -22.11 -6.65 34.03
C ASP A 139 -20.72 -7.07 33.52
N GLU A 140 -19.94 -6.12 33.00
CA GLU A 140 -18.60 -6.36 32.48
C GLU A 140 -17.65 -5.20 32.77
N LEU A 141 -16.47 -5.51 33.30
CA LEU A 141 -15.37 -4.57 33.48
C LEU A 141 -14.08 -5.19 32.95
N LYS A 142 -13.56 -4.60 31.86
CA LYS A 142 -12.33 -5.03 31.21
C LYS A 142 -11.33 -3.88 31.10
N LEU A 143 -10.12 -4.09 31.62
CA LEU A 143 -8.97 -3.23 31.36
C LEU A 143 -8.27 -3.69 30.10
N LYS A 144 -7.83 -2.73 29.26
CA LYS A 144 -7.06 -3.00 28.04
C LYS A 144 -5.92 -1.98 27.94
N ALA A 145 -4.76 -2.46 27.52
CA ALA A 145 -3.64 -1.63 27.13
C ALA A 145 -3.08 -2.15 25.80
N SER A 146 -2.72 -1.26 24.90
CA SER A 146 -2.13 -1.62 23.63
C SER A 146 -1.07 -0.61 23.19
N TYR A 147 -0.08 -1.11 22.50
CA TYR A 147 0.92 -0.30 21.81
C TYR A 147 1.18 -0.91 20.44
N GLY A 148 1.38 -0.07 19.43
CA GLY A 148 1.70 -0.55 18.10
C GLY A 148 2.33 0.50 17.21
N GLU A 149 3.08 0.00 16.24
CA GLU A 149 3.71 0.79 15.19
C GLU A 149 3.13 0.40 13.83
N ASN A 150 2.80 1.40 13.02
CA ASN A 150 2.37 1.23 11.63
C ASN A 150 3.31 1.95 10.69
N GLY A 151 3.52 1.35 9.51
CA GLY A 151 4.23 1.96 8.41
C GLY A 151 3.28 2.68 7.45
N ASN A 152 3.76 3.78 6.87
CA ASN A 152 3.06 4.51 5.83
C ASN A 152 4.01 4.79 4.67
N ASP A 153 3.59 4.44 3.44
CA ASP A 153 4.26 4.75 2.17
C ASP A 153 3.38 5.61 1.25
N GLN A 154 2.27 6.15 1.77
CA GLN A 154 1.35 6.98 0.99
C GLN A 154 2.03 8.27 0.54
N GLY A 155 1.73 8.67 -0.69
CA GLY A 155 2.40 9.80 -1.35
C GLY A 155 3.69 9.42 -2.07
N MET A 156 4.31 8.28 -1.78
CA MET A 156 5.52 7.78 -2.44
C MET A 156 5.19 6.81 -3.60
N ARG A 157 3.97 6.26 -3.64
CA ARG A 157 3.50 5.33 -4.67
C ARG A 157 3.60 5.96 -6.05
N TYR A 158 4.08 5.19 -7.03
CA TYR A 158 4.25 5.59 -8.44
C TYR A 158 5.19 6.77 -8.69
N SER A 159 5.81 7.32 -7.67
CA SER A 159 6.59 8.55 -7.80
C SER A 159 8.07 8.32 -8.00
N TYR A 160 8.58 7.12 -7.67
CA TYR A 160 10.00 6.73 -7.81
C TYR A 160 10.95 7.82 -7.34
N TYR A 161 10.64 8.45 -6.20
CA TYR A 161 11.42 9.58 -5.65
C TYR A 161 12.86 9.23 -5.28
N TYR A 162 13.20 7.95 -5.25
CA TYR A 162 14.56 7.49 -5.00
C TYR A 162 15.43 7.52 -6.27
N THR A 163 14.85 7.68 -7.48
CA THR A 163 15.59 7.70 -8.73
C THR A 163 15.78 9.11 -9.27
N GLY A 164 16.93 9.37 -9.89
CA GLY A 164 17.12 10.56 -10.73
C GLY A 164 16.24 10.49 -11.98
N ARG A 165 15.62 11.60 -12.35
CA ARG A 165 14.74 11.69 -13.52
C ARG A 165 15.35 12.61 -14.58
N TYR A 166 15.02 12.34 -15.82
CA TYR A 166 15.41 13.13 -16.97
C TYR A 166 14.18 13.49 -17.79
N GLY A 167 14.09 14.76 -18.16
CA GLY A 167 13.20 15.21 -19.24
C GLY A 167 13.81 14.85 -20.60
N ILE A 168 12.94 14.50 -21.55
CA ILE A 168 13.33 14.24 -22.92
C ILE A 168 12.87 15.43 -23.77
N SER A 169 13.77 16.01 -24.53
CA SER A 169 13.48 17.10 -25.47
C SER A 169 14.11 16.81 -26.83
N ASN A 170 13.60 17.49 -27.85
CA ASN A 170 14.18 17.44 -29.19
C ASN A 170 15.19 18.59 -29.36
N SER A 171 16.42 18.26 -29.69
CA SER A 171 17.47 19.21 -30.02
C SER A 171 17.95 18.93 -31.45
N ASN A 172 17.44 19.71 -32.42
CA ASN A 172 17.80 19.59 -33.84
C ASN A 172 17.65 18.17 -34.42
N GLY A 173 16.53 17.49 -34.09
CA GLY A 173 16.26 16.12 -34.55
C GLY A 173 16.89 15.02 -33.68
N ASN A 174 17.69 15.37 -32.66
CA ASN A 174 18.30 14.45 -31.72
C ASN A 174 17.59 14.47 -30.36
N ILE A 175 17.68 13.37 -29.62
CA ILE A 175 17.19 13.29 -28.25
C ILE A 175 18.16 14.04 -27.31
N ALA A 176 17.65 15.03 -26.61
CA ALA A 176 18.37 15.68 -25.51
C ALA A 176 17.74 15.25 -24.16
N LEU A 177 18.59 14.81 -23.25
CA LEU A 177 18.21 14.46 -21.89
C LEU A 177 18.57 15.60 -20.95
N THR A 178 17.58 16.15 -20.28
CA THR A 178 17.76 17.22 -19.29
C THR A 178 17.48 16.65 -17.89
N PRO A 179 18.44 16.71 -16.95
CA PRO A 179 18.19 16.28 -15.58
C PRO A 179 17.01 17.04 -14.98
N SER A 180 16.13 16.33 -14.28
CA SER A 180 15.06 16.95 -13.50
C SER A 180 15.66 17.79 -12.35
N THR A 181 14.99 18.87 -11.99
CA THR A 181 15.34 19.67 -10.81
C THR A 181 15.12 18.89 -9.50
N THR A 182 14.26 17.87 -9.52
CA THR A 182 14.05 16.98 -8.38
C THR A 182 15.11 15.88 -8.40
N LYS A 183 16.02 15.93 -7.44
CA LYS A 183 17.02 14.88 -7.23
C LYS A 183 16.37 13.66 -6.61
N GLY A 184 16.81 12.46 -7.01
CA GLY A 184 16.44 11.22 -6.32
C GLY A 184 17.02 11.20 -4.89
N ASN A 185 16.28 10.59 -3.97
CA ASN A 185 16.77 10.33 -2.61
C ASN A 185 16.63 8.84 -2.32
N GLU A 186 17.77 8.15 -2.33
CA GLU A 186 17.84 6.70 -2.13
C GLU A 186 17.61 6.28 -0.66
N GLU A 187 17.73 7.22 0.28
CA GLU A 187 17.54 6.99 1.71
C GLU A 187 16.06 7.04 2.14
N LEU A 188 15.16 7.36 1.21
CA LEU A 188 13.72 7.36 1.51
C LEU A 188 13.25 5.97 1.95
N THR A 189 12.58 5.92 3.09
CA THR A 189 12.03 4.70 3.70
C THR A 189 10.66 4.98 4.33
N TRP A 190 10.11 3.98 4.99
CA TRP A 190 8.82 4.02 5.65
C TRP A 190 8.71 5.11 6.71
N GLU A 191 7.63 5.87 6.65
CA GLU A 191 7.20 6.68 7.79
C GLU A 191 6.60 5.76 8.86
N LYS A 192 7.06 5.89 10.11
CA LYS A 192 6.56 5.11 11.24
C LYS A 192 5.66 5.95 12.13
N ASN A 193 4.47 5.42 12.40
CA ASN A 193 3.51 5.99 13.33
C ASN A 193 3.33 5.05 14.52
N SER A 194 3.51 5.58 15.74
CA SER A 194 3.30 4.83 16.98
C SER A 194 2.03 5.30 17.67
N LYS A 195 1.26 4.36 18.23
CA LYS A 195 0.03 4.62 18.98
C LYS A 195 0.00 3.81 20.27
N PHE A 196 -0.52 4.46 21.32
CA PHE A 196 -0.86 3.87 22.62
C PHE A 196 -2.35 3.63 22.71
#